data_9beb67399a1d6f4abcee738241a6ab2f
#
_entry.id   9beb67399a1d6f4abcee738241a6ab2f
#
_cell.length_a   1.000
_cell.length_b   1.000
_cell.length_c   1.000
_cell.angle_alpha   90.00
_cell.angle_beta   90.00
_cell.angle_gamma   90.00
#
_symmetry.space_group_name_H-M   'P 1'
#
loop_
_entity.id
_entity.type
_entity.pdbx_description
1 polymer ?
#
loop_
_entity_poly.entity_id
_entity_poly.type
_entity_poly.pdbx_seq_one_letter_code
_entity_poly.pdbx_strand_id
1 'polypeptide(L)'
;MPNLHCEAIAFPSSDGKHTSSAFLYTVPGQPVRAVLQLSHGMCEYVRRYAPMAEFYAAHGIALAGNDHLGHGDTAQAGEHGHYGEPNGRCHLLNDLHTMNRILHERFPDTPIILYGHSMGSFYARWYAEKWPESITALVISGTAGPSFMNVVGQRLAGLIARVKGPRYVSPLIVKLNFGTYCRKIENAQSPNAWLSRDKSVVKAYDADGLCTFRFTAATYREMLATLNHISTKAWAQAIDKDLPVLLIAGDCDPVGDYGSGVRKVWAMLGDAGVRDLTCQIFEGGRHELHNETNRDEVFDYVLTWIEDHIS
;
A
#
# COMPACT_ATOMS: atom_id res chain seq x y z
N MET A 1 -15.78 15.74 17.35
CA MET A 1 -15.23 14.56 16.71
C MET A 1 -15.01 13.51 17.79
N PRO A 2 -15.25 12.24 17.54
CA PRO A 2 -14.96 11.20 18.53
C PRO A 2 -13.47 11.22 18.88
N ASN A 3 -13.15 10.91 20.13
CA ASN A 3 -11.78 10.91 20.62
C ASN A 3 -11.04 9.68 20.05
N LEU A 4 -10.33 9.85 18.93
CA LEU A 4 -9.56 8.77 18.29
C LEU A 4 -8.44 8.31 19.24
N HIS A 5 -8.43 7.03 19.57
CA HIS A 5 -7.35 6.38 20.31
C HIS A 5 -6.41 5.67 19.36
N CYS A 6 -5.11 5.92 19.52
CA CYS A 6 -4.05 5.23 18.80
C CYS A 6 -3.24 4.36 19.78
N GLU A 7 -3.34 3.06 19.61
CA GLU A 7 -2.55 2.09 20.37
C GLU A 7 -1.34 1.65 19.55
N ALA A 8 -0.15 1.70 20.15
CA ALA A 8 1.06 1.15 19.56
C ALA A 8 1.15 -0.36 19.88
N ILE A 9 1.41 -1.15 18.84
CA ILE A 9 1.62 -2.60 18.92
C ILE A 9 3.03 -2.89 18.39
N ALA A 10 3.70 -3.86 18.97
CA ALA A 10 5.02 -4.32 18.52
C ALA A 10 5.04 -5.84 18.45
N PHE A 11 5.65 -6.38 17.39
CA PHE A 11 5.85 -7.83 17.24
C PHE A 11 7.16 -8.13 16.52
N PRO A 12 7.77 -9.32 16.78
CA PRO A 12 8.99 -9.72 16.08
C PRO A 12 8.73 -9.83 14.57
N SER A 13 9.57 -9.17 13.76
CA SER A 13 9.53 -9.36 12.31
C SER A 13 9.96 -10.76 11.93
N SER A 14 9.41 -11.26 10.84
CA SER A 14 9.75 -12.58 10.28
C SER A 14 11.20 -12.67 9.78
N ASP A 15 11.92 -11.55 9.69
CA ASP A 15 13.34 -11.52 9.33
C ASP A 15 14.26 -11.93 10.51
N GLY A 16 13.70 -12.06 11.71
CA GLY A 16 14.40 -12.46 12.93
C GLY A 16 15.37 -11.42 13.50
N LYS A 17 15.33 -10.18 13.00
CA LYS A 17 16.24 -9.09 13.40
C LYS A 17 15.53 -7.86 13.89
N HIS A 18 14.40 -7.50 13.25
CA HIS A 18 13.66 -6.29 13.55
C HIS A 18 12.45 -6.60 14.44
N THR A 19 11.98 -5.55 15.09
CA THR A 19 10.66 -5.50 15.71
C THR A 19 9.78 -4.63 14.83
N SER A 20 8.69 -5.18 14.31
CA SER A 20 7.70 -4.43 13.56
C SER A 20 6.91 -3.53 14.49
N SER A 21 6.88 -2.24 14.20
CA SER A 21 6.02 -1.25 14.85
C SER A 21 4.69 -1.21 14.13
N ALA A 22 3.59 -1.28 14.89
CA ALA A 22 2.24 -1.25 14.34
C ALA A 22 1.35 -0.33 15.17
N PHE A 23 0.27 0.12 14.57
CA PHE A 23 -0.66 1.07 15.16
C PHE A 23 -2.09 0.60 14.91
N LEU A 24 -2.91 0.68 15.98
CA LEU A 24 -4.34 0.40 15.94
C LEU A 24 -5.10 1.64 16.36
N TYR A 25 -6.00 2.09 15.49
CA TYR A 25 -6.88 3.24 15.72
C TYR A 25 -8.30 2.79 15.97
N THR A 26 -8.86 3.21 17.11
CA THR A 26 -10.24 2.92 17.54
C THR A 26 -10.87 4.13 18.20
N VAL A 27 -12.19 4.12 18.35
CA VAL A 27 -12.91 5.06 19.21
C VAL A 27 -13.28 4.34 20.51
N PRO A 28 -12.81 4.79 21.69
CA PRO A 28 -13.12 4.16 22.97
C PRO A 28 -14.62 4.08 23.23
N GLY A 29 -15.08 2.88 23.63
CA GLY A 29 -16.49 2.64 23.93
C GLY A 29 -17.39 2.39 22.70
N GLN A 30 -16.87 2.50 21.49
CA GLN A 30 -17.59 2.17 20.28
C GLN A 30 -17.27 0.71 19.86
N PRO A 31 -18.28 -0.12 19.57
CA PRO A 31 -18.06 -1.46 19.03
C PRO A 31 -17.32 -1.41 17.68
N VAL A 32 -16.34 -2.30 17.50
CA VAL A 32 -15.64 -2.47 16.21
C VAL A 32 -16.44 -3.44 15.35
N ARG A 33 -17.01 -2.95 14.25
CA ARG A 33 -17.82 -3.74 13.29
C ARG A 33 -16.97 -4.41 12.22
N ALA A 34 -15.84 -3.78 11.90
CA ALA A 34 -14.87 -4.29 10.95
C ALA A 34 -13.48 -3.69 11.24
N VAL A 35 -12.44 -4.30 10.69
CA VAL A 35 -11.07 -3.79 10.75
C VAL A 35 -10.56 -3.53 9.34
N LEU A 36 -10.09 -2.33 9.08
CA LEU A 36 -9.36 -1.97 7.87
C LEU A 36 -7.86 -2.17 8.13
N GLN A 37 -7.34 -3.31 7.68
CA GLN A 37 -5.90 -3.60 7.79
C GLN A 37 -5.15 -2.90 6.66
N LEU A 38 -4.27 -1.97 7.01
CA LEU A 38 -3.50 -1.15 6.09
C LEU A 38 -2.15 -1.78 5.75
N SER A 39 -1.86 -1.89 4.45
CA SER A 39 -0.53 -2.06 3.87
C SER A 39 -0.14 -0.76 3.17
N HIS A 40 0.74 0.03 3.77
CA HIS A 40 1.11 1.36 3.30
C HIS A 40 2.08 1.36 2.10
N GLY A 41 2.25 2.49 1.45
CA GLY A 41 3.07 2.65 0.26
C GLY A 41 4.57 2.82 0.53
N MET A 42 5.30 3.10 -0.54
CA MET A 42 6.75 3.36 -0.51
C MET A 42 7.05 4.73 0.11
N CYS A 43 8.06 4.80 0.97
CA CYS A 43 8.52 6.04 1.60
C CYS A 43 7.42 6.75 2.38
N GLU A 44 6.67 5.99 3.14
CA GLU A 44 5.64 6.47 4.06
C GLU A 44 5.50 5.50 5.25
N TYR A 45 4.50 5.69 6.11
CA TYR A 45 4.29 4.92 7.33
C TYR A 45 2.84 5.03 7.80
N VAL A 46 2.39 4.12 8.69
CA VAL A 46 0.98 3.96 9.10
C VAL A 46 0.37 5.25 9.66
N ARG A 47 1.11 6.01 10.49
CA ARG A 47 0.55 7.20 11.15
C ARG A 47 0.19 8.34 10.19
N ARG A 48 0.65 8.31 8.94
CA ARG A 48 0.18 9.26 7.89
C ARG A 48 -1.29 9.06 7.53
N TYR A 49 -1.85 7.91 7.87
CA TYR A 49 -3.24 7.57 7.62
C TYR A 49 -4.19 7.97 8.78
N ALA A 50 -3.73 8.74 9.77
CA ALA A 50 -4.55 9.18 10.90
C ALA A 50 -5.86 9.88 10.48
N PRO A 51 -5.92 10.76 9.45
CA PRO A 51 -7.19 11.34 8.98
C PRO A 51 -8.16 10.30 8.43
N MET A 52 -7.63 9.29 7.71
CA MET A 52 -8.42 8.16 7.23
C MET A 52 -8.91 7.29 8.39
N ALA A 53 -8.06 7.04 9.39
CA ALA A 53 -8.40 6.31 10.60
C ALA A 53 -9.50 7.02 11.41
N GLU A 54 -9.43 8.35 11.53
CA GLU A 54 -10.46 9.15 12.21
C GLU A 54 -11.83 8.99 11.54
N PHE A 55 -11.87 9.05 10.20
CA PHE A 55 -13.10 8.88 9.45
C PHE A 55 -13.70 7.47 9.66
N TYR A 56 -12.93 6.41 9.43
CA TYR A 56 -13.47 5.04 9.51
C TYR A 56 -13.80 4.62 10.95
N ALA A 57 -12.99 5.03 11.94
CA ALA A 57 -13.27 4.73 13.34
C ALA A 57 -14.57 5.39 13.83
N ALA A 58 -14.91 6.58 13.33
CA ALA A 58 -16.22 7.21 13.60
C ALA A 58 -17.40 6.37 13.09
N HIS A 59 -17.20 5.50 12.12
CA HIS A 59 -18.19 4.56 11.57
C HIS A 59 -18.07 3.14 12.15
N GLY A 60 -17.28 2.96 13.22
CA GLY A 60 -17.09 1.65 13.85
C GLY A 60 -16.15 0.72 13.08
N ILE A 61 -15.33 1.25 12.18
CA ILE A 61 -14.32 0.49 11.45
C ILE A 61 -12.94 0.88 11.98
N ALA A 62 -12.29 -0.01 12.74
CA ALA A 62 -10.94 0.22 13.23
C ALA A 62 -9.96 0.25 12.04
N LEU A 63 -8.92 1.11 12.11
CA LEU A 63 -7.82 1.05 11.17
C LEU A 63 -6.57 0.54 11.88
N ALA A 64 -5.90 -0.44 11.31
CA ALA A 64 -4.68 -0.98 11.87
C ALA A 64 -3.66 -1.30 10.77
N GLY A 65 -2.37 -1.18 11.07
CA GLY A 65 -1.31 -1.56 10.14
C GLY A 65 0.04 -1.55 10.82
N ASN A 66 1.00 -2.22 10.21
CA ASN A 66 2.39 -2.17 10.64
C ASN A 66 3.24 -1.35 9.67
N ASP A 67 4.18 -0.59 10.18
CA ASP A 67 5.23 0.01 9.37
C ASP A 67 6.07 -1.11 8.75
N HIS A 68 6.17 -1.12 7.44
CA HIS A 68 6.90 -2.16 6.72
C HIS A 68 8.40 -2.11 7.03
N LEU A 69 9.11 -3.22 6.88
CA LEU A 69 10.57 -3.25 6.97
C LEU A 69 11.19 -2.13 6.13
N GLY A 70 12.17 -1.43 6.70
CA GLY A 70 12.80 -0.28 6.05
C GLY A 70 11.95 1.00 6.03
N HIS A 71 10.85 1.06 6.78
CA HIS A 71 9.94 2.20 6.86
C HIS A 71 9.58 2.55 8.30
N GLY A 72 9.13 3.79 8.48
CA GLY A 72 8.56 4.29 9.73
C GLY A 72 9.39 3.95 10.97
N ASP A 73 8.72 3.54 12.03
CA ASP A 73 9.36 3.17 13.30
C ASP A 73 9.88 1.71 13.33
N THR A 74 9.59 0.90 12.30
CA THR A 74 10.18 -0.45 12.14
C THR A 74 11.62 -0.38 11.67
N ALA A 75 11.99 0.63 10.87
CA ALA A 75 13.35 0.81 10.39
C ALA A 75 14.27 1.30 11.50
N GLN A 76 15.40 0.66 11.69
CA GLN A 76 16.46 1.15 12.56
C GLN A 76 17.19 2.34 11.92
N ALA A 77 17.97 3.07 12.72
CA ALA A 77 18.74 4.21 12.25
C ALA A 77 19.65 3.82 11.07
N GLY A 78 19.53 4.52 9.94
CA GLY A 78 20.29 4.26 8.72
C GLY A 78 19.76 3.10 7.85
N GLU A 79 18.60 2.54 8.16
CA GLU A 79 18.01 1.44 7.40
C GLU A 79 16.79 1.83 6.58
N HIS A 80 16.31 3.08 6.72
CA HIS A 80 15.21 3.56 5.89
C HIS A 80 15.49 3.36 4.40
N GLY A 81 14.53 2.79 3.69
CA GLY A 81 14.62 2.45 2.28
C GLY A 81 15.34 1.13 1.98
N HIS A 82 15.70 0.36 3.02
CA HIS A 82 16.28 -0.97 2.85
C HIS A 82 15.47 -2.02 3.63
N TYR A 83 14.83 -2.93 2.93
CA TYR A 83 14.26 -4.12 3.55
C TYR A 83 15.01 -5.35 3.08
N GLY A 84 15.51 -6.03 4.06
CA GLY A 84 16.42 -7.15 4.16
C GLY A 84 16.75 -8.01 2.94
N GLU A 85 17.99 -8.41 2.89
CA GLU A 85 18.46 -9.50 2.06
C GLU A 85 18.87 -10.69 2.95
N PRO A 86 18.63 -11.92 2.49
CA PRO A 86 17.84 -12.30 1.32
C PRO A 86 16.33 -12.29 1.61
N ASN A 87 15.50 -12.24 0.54
CA ASN A 87 14.04 -12.44 0.59
C ASN A 87 13.24 -11.35 1.34
N GLY A 88 13.71 -10.11 1.35
CA GLY A 88 13.06 -9.01 2.09
C GLY A 88 11.57 -8.86 1.77
N ARG A 89 11.16 -9.07 0.51
CA ARG A 89 9.75 -9.06 0.10
C ARG A 89 8.89 -10.12 0.80
N CYS A 90 9.48 -11.31 1.05
CA CYS A 90 8.77 -12.38 1.76
C CYS A 90 8.59 -12.03 3.24
N HIS A 91 9.60 -11.42 3.85
CA HIS A 91 9.51 -10.96 5.24
C HIS A 91 8.44 -9.88 5.40
N LEU A 92 8.40 -8.90 4.49
CA LEU A 92 7.38 -7.86 4.50
C LEU A 92 5.96 -8.45 4.38
N LEU A 93 5.78 -9.43 3.49
CA LEU A 93 4.51 -10.13 3.33
C LEU A 93 4.13 -10.95 4.58
N ASN A 94 5.08 -11.65 5.20
CA ASN A 94 4.85 -12.42 6.42
C ASN A 94 4.55 -11.52 7.62
N ASP A 95 5.17 -10.35 7.71
CA ASP A 95 4.88 -9.39 8.78
C ASP A 95 3.46 -8.81 8.63
N LEU A 96 3.00 -8.59 7.38
CA LEU A 96 1.62 -8.22 7.11
C LEU A 96 0.65 -9.32 7.56
N HIS A 97 1.00 -10.60 7.35
CA HIS A 97 0.21 -11.73 7.83
C HIS A 97 0.26 -11.88 9.36
N THR A 98 1.40 -11.61 9.99
CA THR A 98 1.51 -11.60 11.45
C THR A 98 0.59 -10.52 12.05
N MET A 99 0.55 -9.33 11.47
CA MET A 99 -0.39 -8.29 11.88
C MET A 99 -1.85 -8.74 11.71
N ASN A 100 -2.19 -9.40 10.61
CA ASN A 100 -3.53 -9.94 10.38
C ASN A 100 -3.93 -10.94 11.48
N ARG A 101 -3.04 -11.87 11.86
CA ARG A 101 -3.30 -12.81 12.94
C ARG A 101 -3.52 -12.10 14.28
N ILE A 102 -2.73 -11.07 14.60
CA ILE A 102 -2.93 -10.25 15.81
C ILE A 102 -4.31 -9.61 15.80
N LEU A 103 -4.78 -9.15 14.64
CA LEU A 103 -6.11 -8.55 14.49
C LEU A 103 -7.23 -9.59 14.70
N HIS A 104 -7.10 -10.81 14.17
CA HIS A 104 -8.06 -11.89 14.43
C HIS A 104 -8.10 -12.32 15.91
N GLU A 105 -6.95 -12.34 16.57
CA GLU A 105 -6.90 -12.65 18.01
C GLU A 105 -7.57 -11.55 18.84
N ARG A 106 -7.45 -10.29 18.42
CA ARG A 106 -7.98 -9.13 19.13
C ARG A 106 -9.46 -8.87 18.86
N PHE A 107 -9.90 -9.16 17.65
CA PHE A 107 -11.27 -8.97 17.16
C PHE A 107 -11.81 -10.26 16.57
N PRO A 108 -12.09 -11.26 17.42
CA PRO A 108 -12.65 -12.53 16.95
C PRO A 108 -13.94 -12.30 16.17
N ASP A 109 -14.15 -13.05 15.10
CA ASP A 109 -15.33 -13.01 14.24
C ASP A 109 -15.64 -11.64 13.59
N THR A 110 -14.70 -10.68 13.67
CA THR A 110 -14.85 -9.37 13.06
C THR A 110 -14.27 -9.39 11.64
N PRO A 111 -15.01 -8.93 10.62
CA PRO A 111 -14.50 -8.85 9.25
C PRO A 111 -13.22 -8.02 9.16
N ILE A 112 -12.21 -8.54 8.44
CA ILE A 112 -10.97 -7.82 8.15
C ILE A 112 -10.91 -7.51 6.66
N ILE A 113 -10.85 -6.22 6.33
CA ILE A 113 -10.67 -5.73 4.97
C ILE A 113 -9.19 -5.35 4.81
N LEU A 114 -8.50 -5.96 3.85
CA LEU A 114 -7.13 -5.60 3.56
C LEU A 114 -7.09 -4.43 2.58
N TYR A 115 -6.56 -3.29 3.03
CA TYR A 115 -6.38 -2.09 2.23
C TYR A 115 -4.91 -1.90 1.89
N GLY A 116 -4.56 -2.00 0.61
CA GLY A 116 -3.20 -1.75 0.14
C GLY A 116 -3.10 -0.49 -0.69
N HIS A 117 -2.18 0.41 -0.34
CA HIS A 117 -1.89 1.62 -1.11
C HIS A 117 -0.53 1.53 -1.82
N SER A 118 -0.46 1.91 -3.10
CA SER A 118 0.79 2.00 -3.86
C SER A 118 1.62 0.71 -3.77
N MET A 119 2.86 0.76 -3.29
CA MET A 119 3.66 -0.44 -3.00
C MET A 119 2.91 -1.42 -2.09
N GLY A 120 2.21 -0.94 -1.07
CA GLY A 120 1.39 -1.77 -0.19
C GLY A 120 0.30 -2.53 -0.93
N SER A 121 -0.23 -1.97 -2.04
CA SER A 121 -1.18 -2.67 -2.89
C SER A 121 -0.56 -3.89 -3.61
N PHE A 122 0.76 -3.86 -3.86
CA PHE A 122 1.44 -5.02 -4.44
C PHE A 122 1.50 -6.17 -3.45
N TYR A 123 1.77 -5.86 -2.18
CA TYR A 123 1.77 -6.85 -1.10
C TYR A 123 0.36 -7.32 -0.74
N ALA A 124 -0.63 -6.45 -0.75
CA ALA A 124 -2.02 -6.81 -0.53
C ALA A 124 -2.55 -7.76 -1.62
N ARG A 125 -2.19 -7.52 -2.89
CA ARG A 125 -2.51 -8.42 -4.01
C ARG A 125 -1.81 -9.78 -3.87
N TRP A 126 -0.54 -9.80 -3.43
CA TRP A 126 0.18 -11.04 -3.17
C TRP A 126 -0.34 -11.76 -1.92
N TYR A 127 -0.77 -11.00 -0.91
CA TYR A 127 -1.42 -11.52 0.29
C TYR A 127 -2.70 -12.30 -0.03
N ALA A 128 -3.57 -11.72 -0.85
CA ALA A 128 -4.84 -12.33 -1.26
C ALA A 128 -4.65 -13.65 -2.04
N GLU A 129 -3.48 -13.85 -2.70
CA GLU A 129 -3.11 -15.14 -3.30
C GLU A 129 -2.75 -16.18 -2.24
N LYS A 130 -2.13 -15.75 -1.13
CA LYS A 130 -1.54 -16.64 -0.13
C LYS A 130 -2.50 -17.03 0.99
N TRP A 131 -3.31 -16.10 1.44
CA TRP A 131 -4.20 -16.25 2.60
C TRP A 131 -5.56 -15.58 2.34
N PRO A 132 -6.29 -15.99 1.28
CA PRO A 132 -7.58 -15.39 0.95
C PRO A 132 -8.61 -15.56 2.08
N GLU A 133 -8.53 -16.66 2.82
CA GLU A 133 -9.45 -17.01 3.93
C GLU A 133 -9.30 -16.08 5.15
N SER A 134 -8.21 -15.34 5.25
CA SER A 134 -7.92 -14.47 6.40
C SER A 134 -8.41 -13.04 6.21
N ILE A 135 -9.03 -12.72 5.07
CA ILE A 135 -9.59 -11.40 4.76
C ILE A 135 -10.99 -11.55 4.18
N THR A 136 -11.88 -10.65 4.56
CA THR A 136 -13.25 -10.61 4.06
C THR A 136 -13.33 -9.94 2.69
N ALA A 137 -12.49 -8.93 2.45
CA ALA A 137 -12.46 -8.16 1.21
C ALA A 137 -11.08 -7.53 0.98
N LEU A 138 -10.80 -7.13 -0.26
CA LEU A 138 -9.55 -6.51 -0.68
C LEU A 138 -9.79 -5.15 -1.34
N VAL A 139 -9.16 -4.10 -0.81
CA VAL A 139 -9.12 -2.77 -1.44
C VAL A 139 -7.72 -2.49 -1.97
N ILE A 140 -7.63 -2.19 -3.26
CA ILE A 140 -6.39 -1.94 -4.00
C ILE A 140 -6.38 -0.47 -4.44
N SER A 141 -5.60 0.37 -3.77
CA SER A 141 -5.51 1.81 -4.02
C SER A 141 -4.21 2.20 -4.71
N GLY A 142 -4.28 2.96 -5.81
CA GLY A 142 -3.11 3.52 -6.48
C GLY A 142 -2.10 2.48 -7.00
N THR A 143 -2.59 1.33 -7.47
CA THR A 143 -1.72 0.20 -7.88
C THR A 143 -1.14 0.39 -9.28
N ALA A 144 0.02 -0.24 -9.52
CA ALA A 144 0.60 -0.34 -10.86
C ALA A 144 0.10 -1.59 -11.60
N GLY A 145 -0.02 -1.46 -12.92
CA GLY A 145 -0.38 -2.56 -13.82
C GLY A 145 0.84 -3.33 -14.36
N PRO A 146 0.59 -4.42 -15.11
CA PRO A 146 1.62 -5.18 -15.79
C PRO A 146 2.36 -4.31 -16.83
N SER A 147 3.70 -4.39 -16.81
CA SER A 147 4.57 -3.70 -17.77
C SER A 147 5.86 -4.47 -17.99
N PHE A 148 6.29 -4.58 -19.25
CA PHE A 148 7.60 -5.14 -19.57
C PHE A 148 8.75 -4.36 -18.92
N MET A 149 8.57 -3.05 -18.72
CA MET A 149 9.57 -2.20 -18.06
C MET A 149 9.81 -2.58 -16.60
N ASN A 150 8.85 -3.20 -15.91
CA ASN A 150 9.04 -3.71 -14.55
C ASN A 150 10.08 -4.87 -14.54
N VAL A 151 10.06 -5.74 -15.55
CA VAL A 151 11.03 -6.84 -15.70
C VAL A 151 12.42 -6.28 -15.98
N VAL A 152 12.51 -5.30 -16.87
CA VAL A 152 13.80 -4.63 -17.18
C VAL A 152 14.33 -3.92 -15.93
N GLY A 153 13.48 -3.17 -15.22
CA GLY A 153 13.83 -2.46 -13.99
C GLY A 153 14.34 -3.42 -12.91
N GLN A 154 13.67 -4.56 -12.71
CA GLN A 154 14.10 -5.58 -11.74
C GLN A 154 15.49 -6.11 -12.04
N ARG A 155 15.76 -6.45 -13.31
CA ARG A 155 17.08 -6.95 -13.75
C ARG A 155 18.17 -5.89 -13.57
N LEU A 156 17.88 -4.64 -13.93
CA LEU A 156 18.79 -3.51 -13.75
C LEU A 156 19.11 -3.28 -12.27
N ALA A 157 18.09 -3.26 -11.42
CA ALA A 157 18.26 -3.12 -9.98
C ALA A 157 19.10 -4.27 -9.39
N GLY A 158 18.88 -5.51 -9.84
CA GLY A 158 19.67 -6.67 -9.45
C GLY A 158 21.12 -6.57 -9.87
N LEU A 159 21.39 -6.12 -11.10
CA LEU A 159 22.76 -5.91 -11.59
C LEU A 159 23.49 -4.82 -10.78
N ILE A 160 22.81 -3.70 -10.53
CA ILE A 160 23.39 -2.60 -9.74
C ILE A 160 23.65 -3.07 -8.30
N ALA A 161 22.72 -3.79 -7.68
CA ALA A 161 22.92 -4.36 -6.35
C ALA A 161 24.12 -5.31 -6.28
N ARG A 162 24.32 -6.13 -7.32
CA ARG A 162 25.47 -7.05 -7.41
C ARG A 162 26.81 -6.32 -7.58
N VAL A 163 26.84 -5.24 -8.37
CA VAL A 163 28.11 -4.54 -8.72
C VAL A 163 28.48 -3.48 -7.69
N LYS A 164 27.48 -2.72 -7.18
CA LYS A 164 27.68 -1.59 -6.26
C LYS A 164 27.35 -1.90 -4.80
N GLY A 165 26.83 -3.09 -4.53
CA GLY A 165 26.35 -3.53 -3.24
C GLY A 165 24.83 -3.34 -3.06
N PRO A 166 24.21 -4.19 -2.23
CA PRO A 166 22.75 -4.23 -2.06
C PRO A 166 22.18 -2.93 -1.48
N ARG A 167 22.92 -2.26 -0.61
CA ARG A 167 22.50 -1.00 0.05
C ARG A 167 22.75 0.26 -0.81
N TYR A 168 23.29 0.11 -2.01
CA TYR A 168 23.56 1.24 -2.89
C TYR A 168 22.27 1.91 -3.36
N VAL A 169 22.13 3.21 -3.10
CA VAL A 169 21.04 4.05 -3.62
C VAL A 169 21.45 4.55 -5.01
N SER A 170 20.78 4.08 -6.05
CA SER A 170 21.12 4.38 -7.44
C SER A 170 20.38 5.61 -7.96
N PRO A 171 21.08 6.72 -8.29
CA PRO A 171 20.43 7.88 -8.91
C PRO A 171 19.75 7.54 -10.25
N LEU A 172 20.30 6.58 -10.98
CA LEU A 172 19.71 6.10 -12.24
C LEU A 172 18.35 5.45 -12.02
N ILE A 173 18.24 4.53 -11.03
CA ILE A 173 16.96 3.87 -10.73
C ILE A 173 15.95 4.92 -10.24
N VAL A 174 16.35 5.83 -9.36
CA VAL A 174 15.49 6.90 -8.86
C VAL A 174 14.96 7.76 -10.02
N LYS A 175 15.84 8.17 -10.94
CA LYS A 175 15.45 8.96 -12.12
C LYS A 175 14.50 8.19 -13.05
N LEU A 176 14.75 6.90 -13.28
CA LEU A 176 13.88 6.07 -14.12
C LEU A 176 12.49 5.87 -13.49
N ASN A 177 12.44 5.75 -12.16
CA ASN A 177 11.17 5.52 -11.45
C ASN A 177 10.33 6.82 -11.32
N PHE A 178 10.95 7.92 -10.89
CA PHE A 178 10.21 9.14 -10.54
C PHE A 178 10.38 10.30 -11.53
N GLY A 179 11.35 10.23 -12.42
CA GLY A 179 11.73 11.38 -13.26
C GLY A 179 10.65 11.90 -14.22
N THR A 180 9.57 11.14 -14.39
CA THR A 180 8.45 11.52 -15.27
C THR A 180 7.14 11.77 -14.53
N TYR A 181 7.06 11.55 -13.21
CA TYR A 181 5.80 11.56 -12.47
C TYR A 181 5.12 12.94 -12.44
N CYS A 182 5.90 14.01 -12.37
CA CYS A 182 5.35 15.37 -12.44
C CYS A 182 5.18 15.93 -13.86
N ARG A 183 5.41 15.14 -14.90
CA ARG A 183 5.47 15.61 -16.30
C ARG A 183 4.18 16.25 -16.81
N LYS A 184 3.02 15.77 -16.30
CA LYS A 184 1.70 16.29 -16.65
C LYS A 184 1.15 17.30 -15.63
N ILE A 185 1.97 17.71 -14.65
CA ILE A 185 1.57 18.68 -13.63
C ILE A 185 2.16 20.03 -14.00
N GLU A 186 1.32 20.96 -14.38
CA GLU A 186 1.72 22.34 -14.68
C GLU A 186 2.25 23.00 -13.42
N ASN A 187 3.40 23.69 -13.54
CA ASN A 187 4.03 24.47 -12.46
C ASN A 187 4.24 23.65 -11.17
N ALA A 188 4.65 22.37 -11.29
CA ALA A 188 4.96 21.52 -10.15
C ALA A 188 6.04 22.18 -9.27
N GLN A 189 5.70 22.53 -8.03
CA GLN A 189 6.60 23.20 -7.07
C GLN A 189 7.41 22.19 -6.23
N SER A 190 7.10 20.90 -6.33
CA SER A 190 7.78 19.82 -5.64
C SER A 190 7.96 18.63 -6.59
N PRO A 191 9.06 17.85 -6.46
CA PRO A 191 9.21 16.58 -7.16
C PRO A 191 8.17 15.52 -6.72
N ASN A 192 7.48 15.77 -5.61
CA ASN A 192 6.43 14.92 -5.06
C ASN A 192 5.01 15.47 -5.32
N ALA A 193 4.86 16.48 -6.17
CA ALA A 193 3.54 17.06 -6.52
C ALA A 193 2.56 16.01 -7.07
N TRP A 194 3.05 14.90 -7.64
CA TRP A 194 2.23 13.80 -8.14
C TRP A 194 1.46 13.03 -7.06
N LEU A 195 1.79 13.22 -5.77
CA LEU A 195 1.11 12.54 -4.66
C LEU A 195 -0.32 13.05 -4.45
N SER A 196 -0.52 14.36 -4.42
CA SER A 196 -1.82 14.99 -4.15
C SER A 196 -1.92 16.37 -4.77
N ARG A 197 -3.16 16.80 -5.08
CA ARG A 197 -3.48 18.21 -5.42
C ARG A 197 -3.39 19.13 -4.22
N ASP A 198 -3.54 18.60 -3.00
CA ASP A 198 -3.37 19.37 -1.77
C ASP A 198 -1.89 19.69 -1.54
N LYS A 199 -1.54 20.96 -1.76
CA LYS A 199 -0.16 21.45 -1.58
C LYS A 199 0.33 21.34 -0.14
N SER A 200 -0.57 21.36 0.84
CA SER A 200 -0.21 21.23 2.27
C SER A 200 0.27 19.80 2.58
N VAL A 201 -0.40 18.81 2.01
CA VAL A 201 0.00 17.39 2.09
C VAL A 201 1.37 17.18 1.45
N VAL A 202 1.58 17.69 0.24
CA VAL A 202 2.88 17.59 -0.45
C VAL A 202 3.99 18.26 0.35
N LYS A 203 3.73 19.46 0.90
CA LYS A 203 4.70 20.17 1.74
C LYS A 203 5.03 19.41 3.02
N ALA A 204 4.03 18.81 3.67
CA ALA A 204 4.24 17.98 4.86
C ALA A 204 5.09 16.75 4.53
N TYR A 205 4.79 16.06 3.40
CA TYR A 205 5.59 14.94 2.91
C TYR A 205 7.05 15.33 2.64
N ASP A 206 7.28 16.46 1.97
CA ASP A 206 8.63 16.95 1.65
C ASP A 206 9.45 17.32 2.90
N ALA A 207 8.78 17.71 3.98
CA ALA A 207 9.41 18.07 5.25
C ALA A 207 9.63 16.88 6.18
N ASP A 208 9.02 15.72 5.90
CA ASP A 208 9.07 14.55 6.77
C ASP A 208 10.27 13.66 6.42
N GLY A 209 11.21 13.51 7.37
CA GLY A 209 12.38 12.65 7.22
C GLY A 209 12.03 11.16 7.06
N LEU A 210 10.85 10.74 7.53
CA LEU A 210 10.33 9.38 7.34
C LEU A 210 9.68 9.14 5.96
N CYS A 211 9.62 10.17 5.10
CA CYS A 211 9.07 10.10 3.75
C CYS A 211 10.10 10.40 2.66
N THR A 212 11.21 11.08 3.00
CA THR A 212 12.15 11.61 1.99
C THR A 212 13.39 10.75 1.74
N PHE A 213 13.45 9.56 2.32
CA PHE A 213 14.50 8.59 2.00
C PHE A 213 14.36 8.00 0.59
N ARG A 214 15.36 7.24 0.15
CA ARG A 214 15.36 6.56 -1.15
C ARG A 214 15.62 5.09 -0.98
N PHE A 215 14.95 4.28 -1.80
CA PHE A 215 15.17 2.83 -1.81
C PHE A 215 16.55 2.47 -2.32
N THR A 216 17.12 1.42 -1.71
CA THR A 216 18.34 0.79 -2.18
C THR A 216 18.08 -0.03 -3.44
N ALA A 217 19.14 -0.39 -4.17
CA ALA A 217 19.03 -1.22 -5.36
C ALA A 217 18.43 -2.61 -5.06
N ALA A 218 18.76 -3.20 -3.90
CA ALA A 218 18.15 -4.45 -3.46
C ALA A 218 16.65 -4.31 -3.21
N THR A 219 16.22 -3.24 -2.54
CA THR A 219 14.81 -2.97 -2.27
C THR A 219 14.01 -2.77 -3.56
N TYR A 220 14.54 -2.02 -4.54
CA TYR A 220 13.89 -1.91 -5.86
C TYR A 220 13.77 -3.25 -6.56
N ARG A 221 14.81 -4.10 -6.50
CA ARG A 221 14.75 -5.46 -7.07
C ARG A 221 13.63 -6.27 -6.43
N GLU A 222 13.50 -6.26 -5.10
CA GLU A 222 12.48 -7.00 -4.36
C GLU A 222 11.06 -6.49 -4.65
N MET A 223 10.86 -5.16 -4.63
CA MET A 223 9.58 -4.53 -4.96
C MET A 223 9.14 -4.86 -6.39
N LEU A 224 10.04 -4.72 -7.36
CA LEU A 224 9.73 -5.04 -8.76
C LEU A 224 9.53 -6.54 -8.99
N ALA A 225 10.19 -7.41 -8.20
CA ALA A 225 9.94 -8.84 -8.23
C ALA A 225 8.51 -9.17 -7.77
N THR A 226 8.04 -8.48 -6.72
CA THR A 226 6.64 -8.60 -6.25
C THR A 226 5.68 -8.11 -7.34
N LEU A 227 5.90 -6.93 -7.90
CA LEU A 227 5.05 -6.38 -8.96
C LEU A 227 5.01 -7.28 -10.21
N ASN A 228 6.14 -7.87 -10.62
CA ASN A 228 6.18 -8.82 -11.72
C ASN A 228 5.40 -10.11 -11.42
N HIS A 229 5.49 -10.64 -10.19
CA HIS A 229 4.75 -11.81 -9.75
C HIS A 229 3.24 -11.60 -9.87
N ILE A 230 2.73 -10.50 -9.28
CA ILE A 230 1.31 -10.15 -9.28
C ILE A 230 0.78 -9.58 -10.60
N SER A 231 1.62 -9.47 -11.61
CA SER A 231 1.27 -9.03 -12.98
C SER A 231 1.12 -10.20 -13.95
N THR A 232 1.03 -11.43 -13.45
CA THR A 232 0.90 -12.65 -14.27
C THR A 232 -0.54 -13.16 -14.30
N LYS A 233 -0.91 -13.86 -15.38
CA LYS A 233 -2.19 -14.57 -15.45
C LYS A 233 -2.30 -15.63 -14.35
N ALA A 234 -1.20 -16.30 -14.00
CA ALA A 234 -1.15 -17.30 -12.94
C ALA A 234 -1.55 -16.70 -11.59
N TRP A 235 -1.05 -15.50 -11.25
CA TRP A 235 -1.49 -14.80 -10.06
C TRP A 235 -3.00 -14.51 -10.08
N ALA A 236 -3.53 -13.95 -11.15
CA ALA A 236 -4.96 -13.62 -11.23
C ALA A 236 -5.84 -14.88 -11.12
N GLN A 237 -5.40 -16.00 -11.70
CA GLN A 237 -6.09 -17.28 -11.58
C GLN A 237 -6.07 -17.87 -10.17
N ALA A 238 -5.05 -17.55 -9.36
CA ALA A 238 -4.90 -18.01 -7.99
C ALA A 238 -5.75 -17.22 -6.98
N ILE A 239 -6.25 -16.03 -7.35
CA ILE A 239 -7.15 -15.25 -6.48
C ILE A 239 -8.49 -16.00 -6.32
N ASP A 240 -8.98 -16.05 -5.07
CA ASP A 240 -10.30 -16.59 -4.77
C ASP A 240 -11.37 -15.83 -5.56
N LYS A 241 -12.28 -16.60 -6.20
CA LYS A 241 -13.31 -16.04 -7.08
C LYS A 241 -14.45 -15.39 -6.31
N ASP A 242 -14.58 -15.71 -5.05
CA ASP A 242 -15.60 -15.16 -4.15
C ASP A 242 -15.09 -14.00 -3.30
N LEU A 243 -13.76 -13.72 -3.30
CA LEU A 243 -13.20 -12.58 -2.59
C LEU A 243 -13.67 -11.28 -3.26
N PRO A 244 -14.40 -10.39 -2.54
CA PRO A 244 -14.75 -9.08 -3.05
C PRO A 244 -13.49 -8.22 -3.24
N VAL A 245 -13.35 -7.58 -4.40
CA VAL A 245 -12.19 -6.76 -4.73
C VAL A 245 -12.61 -5.40 -5.25
N LEU A 246 -12.17 -4.34 -4.58
CA LEU A 246 -12.30 -2.96 -5.02
C LEU A 246 -10.95 -2.41 -5.47
N LEU A 247 -10.88 -1.91 -6.71
CA LEU A 247 -9.75 -1.12 -7.19
C LEU A 247 -10.12 0.35 -7.24
N ILE A 248 -9.30 1.21 -6.63
CA ILE A 248 -9.45 2.67 -6.69
C ILE A 248 -8.16 3.34 -7.16
N ALA A 249 -8.28 4.37 -7.98
CA ALA A 249 -7.15 5.19 -8.42
C ALA A 249 -7.61 6.56 -8.88
N GLY A 250 -6.69 7.52 -8.95
CA GLY A 250 -6.91 8.78 -9.63
C GLY A 250 -6.56 8.68 -11.13
N ASP A 251 -7.27 9.42 -12.00
CA ASP A 251 -6.94 9.49 -13.43
C ASP A 251 -5.69 10.35 -13.72
N CYS A 252 -5.21 11.08 -12.70
CA CYS A 252 -3.96 11.85 -12.75
C CYS A 252 -2.80 11.15 -12.03
N ASP A 253 -2.96 9.88 -11.61
CA ASP A 253 -1.92 9.10 -10.95
C ASP A 253 -0.95 8.47 -11.97
N PRO A 254 0.35 8.89 -12.01
CA PRO A 254 1.34 8.32 -12.93
C PRO A 254 1.71 6.87 -12.60
N VAL A 255 1.56 6.41 -11.35
CA VAL A 255 1.87 5.03 -10.93
C VAL A 255 0.90 4.04 -11.57
N GLY A 256 -0.37 4.38 -11.59
CA GLY A 256 -1.41 3.63 -12.26
C GLY A 256 -1.50 3.86 -13.77
N ASP A 257 -0.49 4.49 -14.39
CA ASP A 257 -0.50 4.89 -15.80
C ASP A 257 -1.79 5.65 -16.16
N TYR A 258 -2.12 6.63 -15.30
CA TYR A 258 -3.32 7.48 -15.45
C TYR A 258 -4.63 6.65 -15.55
N GLY A 259 -4.74 5.64 -14.70
CA GLY A 259 -5.87 4.70 -14.62
C GLY A 259 -5.79 3.52 -15.58
N SER A 260 -4.97 3.57 -16.65
CA SER A 260 -4.90 2.48 -17.63
C SER A 260 -4.27 1.21 -17.04
N GLY A 261 -3.24 1.35 -16.20
CA GLY A 261 -2.61 0.24 -15.48
C GLY A 261 -3.54 -0.45 -14.50
N VAL A 262 -4.36 0.34 -13.79
CA VAL A 262 -5.37 -0.18 -12.84
C VAL A 262 -6.46 -0.95 -13.59
N ARG A 263 -6.96 -0.42 -14.71
CA ARG A 263 -7.95 -1.12 -15.56
C ARG A 263 -7.41 -2.45 -16.12
N LYS A 264 -6.09 -2.55 -16.41
CA LYS A 264 -5.47 -3.82 -16.82
C LYS A 264 -5.52 -4.85 -15.67
N VAL A 265 -5.26 -4.44 -14.43
CA VAL A 265 -5.38 -5.34 -13.27
C VAL A 265 -6.81 -5.78 -13.06
N TRP A 266 -7.77 -4.84 -13.14
CA TRP A 266 -9.19 -5.13 -13.08
C TRP A 266 -9.61 -6.14 -14.16
N ALA A 267 -9.23 -5.93 -15.40
CA ALA A 267 -9.53 -6.85 -16.50
C ALA A 267 -8.91 -8.24 -16.28
N MET A 268 -7.66 -8.31 -15.79
CA MET A 268 -7.00 -9.59 -15.47
C MET A 268 -7.75 -10.40 -14.42
N LEU A 269 -8.28 -9.74 -13.38
CA LEU A 269 -9.07 -10.39 -12.33
C LEU A 269 -10.43 -10.84 -12.87
N GLY A 270 -11.10 -10.00 -13.68
CA GLY A 270 -12.35 -10.35 -14.35
C GLY A 270 -12.20 -11.53 -15.32
N ASP A 271 -11.16 -11.52 -16.16
CA ASP A 271 -10.82 -12.64 -17.07
C ASP A 271 -10.50 -13.94 -16.29
N ALA A 272 -9.99 -13.82 -15.07
CA ALA A 272 -9.74 -14.95 -14.19
C ALA A 272 -11.01 -15.47 -13.47
N GLY A 273 -12.12 -14.73 -13.55
CA GLY A 273 -13.42 -15.14 -13.02
C GLY A 273 -13.72 -14.65 -11.60
N VAL A 274 -13.03 -13.60 -11.10
CA VAL A 274 -13.42 -12.95 -9.84
C VAL A 274 -14.81 -12.33 -10.03
N ARG A 275 -15.76 -12.69 -9.15
CA ARG A 275 -17.19 -12.40 -9.33
C ARG A 275 -17.61 -11.05 -8.82
N ASP A 276 -17.09 -10.66 -7.67
CA ASP A 276 -17.35 -9.37 -7.05
C ASP A 276 -16.14 -8.45 -7.23
N LEU A 277 -16.18 -7.64 -8.29
CA LEU A 277 -15.03 -6.90 -8.79
C LEU A 277 -15.41 -5.50 -9.24
N THR A 278 -15.09 -4.51 -8.42
CA THR A 278 -15.39 -3.10 -8.65
C THR A 278 -14.11 -2.31 -9.00
N CYS A 279 -14.22 -1.35 -9.92
CA CYS A 279 -13.13 -0.43 -10.25
C CYS A 279 -13.66 1.00 -10.36
N GLN A 280 -13.19 1.89 -9.48
CA GLN A 280 -13.53 3.31 -9.47
C GLN A 280 -12.28 4.15 -9.77
N ILE A 281 -12.39 5.02 -10.77
CA ILE A 281 -11.36 6.01 -11.09
C ILE A 281 -11.91 7.39 -10.74
N PHE A 282 -11.21 8.09 -9.84
CA PHE A 282 -11.60 9.43 -9.39
C PHE A 282 -11.00 10.50 -10.30
N GLU A 283 -11.86 11.37 -10.83
CA GLU A 283 -11.47 12.43 -11.74
C GLU A 283 -10.58 13.47 -11.05
N GLY A 284 -9.50 13.85 -11.73
CA GLY A 284 -8.48 14.76 -11.22
C GLY A 284 -7.65 14.22 -10.06
N GLY A 285 -8.01 13.05 -9.52
CA GLY A 285 -7.29 12.44 -8.40
C GLY A 285 -5.85 12.08 -8.78
N ARG A 286 -4.90 12.38 -7.90
CA ARG A 286 -3.50 11.96 -7.99
C ARG A 286 -3.31 10.66 -7.21
N HIS A 287 -2.09 10.38 -6.80
CA HIS A 287 -1.71 9.09 -6.27
C HIS A 287 -2.29 8.76 -4.88
N GLU A 288 -2.17 9.69 -3.93
CA GLU A 288 -2.64 9.50 -2.55
C GLU A 288 -4.11 9.92 -2.41
N LEU A 289 -5.07 9.10 -2.89
CA LEU A 289 -6.50 9.41 -2.82
C LEU A 289 -6.97 9.72 -1.39
N HIS A 290 -6.38 9.06 -0.38
CA HIS A 290 -6.66 9.29 1.04
C HIS A 290 -6.16 10.65 1.56
N ASN A 291 -5.34 11.35 0.79
CA ASN A 291 -4.79 12.67 1.06
C ASN A 291 -5.18 13.71 -0.03
N GLU A 292 -6.12 13.37 -0.90
CA GLU A 292 -6.57 14.26 -1.96
C GLU A 292 -7.52 15.36 -1.44
N THR A 293 -7.71 16.39 -2.25
CA THR A 293 -8.63 17.50 -1.94
C THR A 293 -10.08 17.04 -1.82
N ASN A 294 -10.44 15.95 -2.48
CA ASN A 294 -11.76 15.29 -2.41
C ASN A 294 -11.70 13.95 -1.65
N ARG A 295 -10.80 13.82 -0.66
CA ARG A 295 -10.63 12.58 0.12
C ARG A 295 -11.92 12.12 0.80
N ASP A 296 -12.78 13.04 1.21
CA ASP A 296 -14.04 12.70 1.88
C ASP A 296 -14.97 11.92 0.93
N GLU A 297 -15.03 12.30 -0.34
CA GLU A 297 -15.74 11.55 -1.39
C GLU A 297 -15.16 10.13 -1.55
N VAL A 298 -13.82 10.00 -1.51
CA VAL A 298 -13.14 8.71 -1.61
C VAL A 298 -13.46 7.84 -0.38
N PHE A 299 -13.43 8.45 0.82
CA PHE A 299 -13.73 7.74 2.05
C PHE A 299 -15.18 7.25 2.11
N ASP A 300 -16.14 8.10 1.72
CA ASP A 300 -17.56 7.74 1.66
C ASP A 300 -17.81 6.62 0.65
N TYR A 301 -17.16 6.68 -0.52
CA TYR A 301 -17.27 5.64 -1.54
C TYR A 301 -16.77 4.28 -1.03
N VAL A 302 -15.57 4.27 -0.42
CA VAL A 302 -14.98 3.03 0.12
C VAL A 302 -15.76 2.54 1.32
N LEU A 303 -16.28 3.44 2.19
CA LEU A 303 -17.14 3.08 3.32
C LEU A 303 -18.40 2.37 2.85
N THR A 304 -19.11 2.96 1.89
CA THR A 304 -20.33 2.35 1.31
C THR A 304 -20.03 0.96 0.76
N TRP A 305 -18.94 0.83 0.00
CA TRP A 305 -18.54 -0.47 -0.53
C TRP A 305 -18.20 -1.47 0.59
N ILE A 306 -17.50 -1.05 1.65
CA ILE A 306 -17.19 -1.93 2.80
C ILE A 306 -18.49 -2.37 3.48
N GLU A 307 -19.44 -1.47 3.72
CA GLU A 307 -20.70 -1.77 4.42
C GLU A 307 -21.54 -2.81 3.67
N ASP A 308 -21.50 -2.81 2.35
CA ASP A 308 -22.17 -3.83 1.52
C ASP A 308 -21.54 -5.23 1.67
N HIS A 309 -20.30 -5.34 2.21
CA HIS A 309 -19.53 -6.59 2.27
C HIS A 309 -19.25 -7.10 3.70
N ILE A 310 -19.68 -6.38 4.73
CA ILE A 310 -19.50 -6.77 6.15
C ILE A 310 -20.81 -7.13 6.84
N SER A 311 -21.93 -7.13 6.12
CA SER A 311 -23.29 -7.38 6.65
C SER A 311 -23.52 -8.85 6.96
#